data_ad4262b94f025426845929faf21e7ec8
#
_entry.id   ad4262b94f025426845929faf21e7ec8
#
_cell.length_a   1.000
_cell.length_b   1.000
_cell.length_c   1.000
_cell.angle_alpha   90.00
_cell.angle_beta   90.00
_cell.angle_gamma   90.00
#
_symmetry.space_group_name_H-M   'P 1'
#
loop_
_entity.id
_entity.type
_entity.pdbx_description
1 polymer ?
#
loop_
_entity_poly.entity_id
_entity_poly.type
_entity_poly.pdbx_seq_one_letter_code
_entity_poly.pdbx_strand_id
1 'polypeptide(L)'
;MTLRFPFDELSTHDREHVDCVKSQRDPELWHLFATAVLVSGDPHGFLVWLFDQPETDRATAGYVFLGVYGREYLTGRTQFGGEGLSDRQWLVTMEAVCRRAASAGFSNDVLGLAAGFEAERQACLDLVNRGMVADEIAIPSAIINTPFPPEQKLRYFVEDGIVLDHDPMAF
;
A
#
# COMPACT_ATOMS: atom_id res chain seq x y z
N MET A 1 -20.62 12.11 7.84
CA MET A 1 -19.80 10.95 8.27
C MET A 1 -18.78 11.40 9.25
N THR A 2 -18.64 10.68 10.35
CA THR A 2 -17.74 11.05 11.44
C THR A 2 -16.78 9.90 11.68
N LEU A 3 -15.51 10.21 11.80
CA LEU A 3 -14.53 9.23 12.21
C LEU A 3 -14.65 8.97 13.72
N ARG A 4 -14.26 7.75 14.15
CA ARG A 4 -14.27 7.36 15.58
C ARG A 4 -13.17 8.03 16.41
N PHE A 5 -12.38 8.90 15.82
CA PHE A 5 -11.34 9.70 16.47
C PHE A 5 -11.61 11.20 16.24
N PRO A 6 -10.81 12.12 16.81
CA PRO A 6 -11.16 13.54 16.93
C PRO A 6 -11.34 14.33 15.63
N PHE A 7 -11.21 13.72 14.46
CA PHE A 7 -11.28 14.39 13.17
C PHE A 7 -12.48 13.85 12.38
N ASP A 8 -13.16 14.71 11.63
CA ASP A 8 -14.25 14.31 10.74
C ASP A 8 -13.72 13.63 9.46
N GLU A 9 -12.50 13.94 9.08
CA GLU A 9 -11.81 13.39 7.93
C GLU A 9 -10.31 13.34 8.21
N LEU A 10 -9.56 12.48 7.49
CA LEU A 10 -8.11 12.35 7.66
C LEU A 10 -7.40 12.76 6.37
N SER A 11 -6.65 13.86 6.43
CA SER A 11 -5.84 14.35 5.33
C SER A 11 -4.40 13.82 5.43
N THR A 12 -3.85 13.36 4.30
CA THR A 12 -2.47 12.88 4.21
C THR A 12 -1.43 14.00 4.36
N HIS A 13 -1.85 15.25 4.20
CA HIS A 13 -1.00 16.43 4.31
C HIS A 13 -0.97 17.05 5.71
N ASP A 14 -1.86 16.64 6.60
CA ASP A 14 -1.92 17.13 7.98
C ASP A 14 -1.13 16.19 8.89
N ARG A 15 -0.06 16.72 9.51
CA ARG A 15 0.80 15.93 10.39
C ARG A 15 0.05 15.34 11.58
N GLU A 16 -0.88 16.08 12.18
CA GLU A 16 -1.66 15.57 13.32
C GLU A 16 -2.55 14.40 12.89
N HIS A 17 -3.11 14.47 11.69
CA HIS A 17 -3.90 13.36 11.13
C HIS A 17 -3.02 12.13 10.87
N VAL A 18 -1.86 12.31 10.28
CA VAL A 18 -0.90 11.23 10.05
C VAL A 18 -0.47 10.57 11.36
N ASP A 19 -0.14 11.38 12.37
CA ASP A 19 0.25 10.86 13.68
C ASP A 19 -0.90 10.11 14.36
N CYS A 20 -2.14 10.59 14.22
CA CYS A 20 -3.32 9.91 14.71
C CYS A 20 -3.49 8.53 14.03
N VAL A 21 -3.39 8.47 12.71
CA VAL A 21 -3.49 7.22 11.94
C VAL A 21 -2.44 6.21 12.41
N LYS A 22 -1.20 6.65 12.58
CA LYS A 22 -0.12 5.80 13.08
C LYS A 22 -0.43 5.24 14.47
N SER A 23 -0.97 6.06 15.36
CA SER A 23 -1.23 5.68 16.76
C SER A 23 -2.40 4.71 16.93
N GLN A 24 -3.32 4.66 15.99
CA GLN A 24 -4.50 3.78 16.07
C GLN A 24 -4.17 2.29 15.97
N ARG A 25 -3.01 1.93 15.45
CA ARG A 25 -2.59 0.53 15.23
C ARG A 25 -3.67 -0.32 14.56
N ASP A 26 -4.30 0.24 13.52
CA ASP A 26 -5.41 -0.34 12.78
C ASP A 26 -4.99 -0.63 11.33
N PRO A 27 -4.69 -1.89 10.97
CA PRO A 27 -4.24 -2.25 9.62
C PRO A 27 -5.24 -1.89 8.51
N GLU A 28 -6.53 -1.92 8.82
CA GLU A 28 -7.58 -1.54 7.86
C GLU A 28 -7.55 -0.02 7.57
N LEU A 29 -7.43 0.79 8.63
CA LEU A 29 -7.25 2.24 8.47
C LEU A 29 -5.97 2.55 7.70
N TRP A 30 -4.87 1.89 8.04
CA TRP A 30 -3.60 2.06 7.35
C TRP A 30 -3.68 1.72 5.86
N HIS A 31 -4.43 0.66 5.53
CA HIS A 31 -4.65 0.28 4.12
C HIS A 31 -5.31 1.41 3.34
N LEU A 32 -6.41 1.95 3.87
CA LEU A 32 -7.14 3.04 3.21
C LEU A 32 -6.32 4.34 3.18
N PHE A 33 -5.60 4.63 4.26
CA PHE A 33 -4.73 5.80 4.30
C PHE A 33 -3.59 5.69 3.27
N ALA A 34 -3.02 4.50 3.08
CA ALA A 34 -2.04 4.25 2.04
C ALA A 34 -2.60 4.51 0.63
N THR A 35 -3.83 4.08 0.34
CA THR A 35 -4.47 4.40 -0.95
C THR A 35 -4.63 5.89 -1.16
N ALA A 36 -4.99 6.64 -0.11
CA ALA A 36 -5.09 8.10 -0.17
C ALA A 36 -3.73 8.77 -0.41
N VAL A 37 -2.68 8.29 0.25
CA VAL A 37 -1.30 8.79 0.08
C VAL A 37 -0.82 8.63 -1.37
N LEU A 38 -1.13 7.52 -2.01
CA LEU A 38 -0.73 7.27 -3.41
C LEU A 38 -1.35 8.29 -4.37
N VAL A 39 -2.52 8.82 -4.06
CA VAL A 39 -3.23 9.82 -4.87
C VAL A 39 -2.81 11.24 -4.50
N SER A 40 -2.73 11.53 -3.20
CA SER A 40 -2.58 12.90 -2.67
C SER A 40 -1.15 13.29 -2.37
N GLY A 41 -0.22 12.32 -2.31
CA GLY A 41 1.16 12.55 -1.92
C GLY A 41 1.47 12.13 -0.49
N ASP A 42 2.77 11.98 -0.21
CA ASP A 42 3.28 11.48 1.08
C ASP A 42 4.28 12.45 1.71
N PRO A 43 3.85 13.66 2.10
CA PRO A 43 4.77 14.67 2.63
C PRO A 43 5.37 14.29 3.99
N HIS A 44 4.77 13.33 4.71
CA HIS A 44 5.20 12.91 6.06
C HIS A 44 5.81 11.51 6.11
N GLY A 45 6.10 10.89 4.96
CA GLY A 45 6.79 9.60 4.91
C GLY A 45 5.99 8.43 5.47
N PHE A 46 4.66 8.45 5.33
CA PHE A 46 3.78 7.43 5.90
C PHE A 46 4.07 6.03 5.33
N LEU A 47 4.27 5.91 4.02
CA LEU A 47 4.44 4.59 3.39
C LEU A 47 5.70 3.87 3.86
N VAL A 48 6.82 4.56 3.96
CA VAL A 48 8.07 3.95 4.46
C VAL A 48 7.91 3.51 5.91
N TRP A 49 7.29 4.34 6.73
CA TRP A 49 6.97 3.99 8.11
C TRP A 49 6.05 2.75 8.17
N LEU A 50 5.02 2.71 7.32
CA LEU A 50 4.03 1.64 7.29
C LEU A 50 4.65 0.26 7.07
N PHE A 51 5.58 0.14 6.14
CA PHE A 51 6.20 -1.14 5.83
C PHE A 51 7.22 -1.63 6.86
N ASP A 52 7.53 -0.82 7.85
CA ASP A 52 8.25 -1.24 9.06
C ASP A 52 7.32 -1.76 10.18
N GLN A 53 6.01 -1.61 10.04
CA GLN A 53 5.07 -2.02 11.09
C GLN A 53 4.70 -3.49 10.95
N PRO A 54 4.81 -4.29 12.04
CA PRO A 54 4.53 -5.73 11.96
C PRO A 54 3.06 -6.04 11.67
N GLU A 55 2.12 -5.16 12.03
CA GLU A 55 0.69 -5.38 11.83
C GLU A 55 0.21 -5.05 10.41
N THR A 56 1.03 -4.46 9.56
CA THR A 56 0.64 -4.13 8.18
C THR A 56 0.16 -5.36 7.43
N ASP A 57 -1.05 -5.26 6.85
CA ASP A 57 -1.63 -6.36 6.09
C ASP A 57 -0.92 -6.54 4.73
N ARG A 58 -0.78 -7.78 4.31
CA ARG A 58 -0.16 -8.12 3.02
C ARG A 58 -0.87 -7.45 1.84
N ALA A 59 -2.19 -7.28 1.92
CA ALA A 59 -2.97 -6.59 0.89
C ALA A 59 -2.53 -5.13 0.70
N THR A 60 -2.10 -4.44 1.76
CA THR A 60 -1.60 -3.07 1.65
C THR A 60 -0.32 -3.01 0.84
N ALA A 61 0.62 -3.91 1.11
CA ALA A 61 1.84 -4.02 0.31
C ALA A 61 1.53 -4.42 -1.14
N GLY A 62 0.61 -5.35 -1.33
CA GLY A 62 0.15 -5.76 -2.66
C GLY A 62 -0.48 -4.61 -3.44
N TYR A 63 -1.32 -3.82 -2.81
CA TYR A 63 -1.95 -2.66 -3.42
C TYR A 63 -0.90 -1.63 -3.89
N VAL A 64 0.03 -1.28 -3.01
CA VAL A 64 1.10 -0.31 -3.31
C VAL A 64 2.00 -0.81 -4.42
N PHE A 65 2.40 -2.09 -4.36
CA PHE A 65 3.34 -2.66 -5.33
C PHE A 65 2.70 -3.00 -6.68
N LEU A 66 1.57 -3.70 -6.67
CA LEU A 66 0.92 -4.18 -7.89
C LEU A 66 0.03 -3.12 -8.55
N GLY A 67 -0.37 -2.08 -7.81
CA GLY A 67 -1.37 -1.14 -8.26
C GLY A 67 -0.97 -0.32 -9.47
N VAL A 68 0.29 0.08 -9.60
CA VAL A 68 0.74 0.94 -10.70
C VAL A 68 2.07 0.50 -11.29
N TYR A 69 3.17 0.53 -10.52
CA TYR A 69 4.53 0.48 -11.06
C TYR A 69 5.37 -0.74 -10.65
N GLY A 70 4.75 -1.81 -10.17
CA GLY A 70 5.50 -2.98 -9.69
C GLY A 70 6.38 -3.63 -10.77
N ARG A 71 5.83 -3.87 -11.95
CA ARG A 71 6.59 -4.45 -13.06
C ARG A 71 7.72 -3.54 -13.53
N GLU A 72 7.44 -2.26 -13.65
CA GLU A 72 8.40 -1.25 -14.07
C GLU A 72 9.55 -1.16 -13.07
N TYR A 73 9.24 -1.18 -11.79
CA TYR A 73 10.27 -1.18 -10.75
C TYR A 73 11.14 -2.45 -10.81
N LEU A 74 10.54 -3.61 -10.94
CA LEU A 74 11.29 -4.88 -11.02
C LEU A 74 12.25 -4.92 -12.21
N THR A 75 11.91 -4.27 -13.30
CA THR A 75 12.77 -4.22 -14.49
C THR A 75 13.80 -3.08 -14.45
N GLY A 76 13.90 -2.35 -13.34
CA GLY A 76 14.93 -1.35 -13.10
C GLY A 76 14.55 0.07 -13.49
N ARG A 77 13.27 0.36 -13.74
CA ARG A 77 12.81 1.71 -14.04
C ARG A 77 12.97 2.62 -12.82
N THR A 78 13.42 3.86 -13.05
CA THR A 78 13.66 4.84 -12.00
C THR A 78 12.84 6.12 -12.15
N GLN A 79 12.09 6.24 -13.23
CA GLN A 79 11.21 7.38 -13.50
C GLN A 79 9.80 6.87 -13.79
N PHE A 80 8.83 7.40 -13.08
CA PHE A 80 7.46 6.91 -13.11
C PHE A 80 6.47 7.94 -13.67
N GLY A 81 6.75 9.25 -13.47
CA GLY A 81 5.99 10.34 -14.09
C GLY A 81 4.56 10.48 -13.59
N GLY A 82 4.23 9.90 -12.44
CA GLY A 82 2.89 9.95 -11.88
C GLY A 82 2.62 11.21 -11.05
N GLU A 83 1.34 11.47 -10.79
CA GLU A 83 0.89 12.41 -9.79
C GLU A 83 0.98 11.76 -8.40
N GLY A 84 0.93 12.55 -7.35
CA GLY A 84 1.01 12.07 -5.97
C GLY A 84 2.43 11.94 -5.47
N LEU A 85 3.07 10.79 -5.69
CA LEU A 85 4.45 10.57 -5.26
C LEU A 85 5.46 11.02 -6.33
N SER A 86 6.56 11.64 -5.89
CA SER A 86 7.72 11.89 -6.76
C SER A 86 8.42 10.59 -7.13
N ASP A 87 9.28 10.62 -8.15
CA ASP A 87 10.07 9.45 -8.55
C ASP A 87 10.91 8.92 -7.39
N ARG A 88 11.53 9.81 -6.63
CA ARG A 88 12.32 9.43 -5.45
C ARG A 88 11.46 8.75 -4.38
N GLN A 89 10.28 9.28 -4.11
CA GLN A 89 9.34 8.67 -3.14
C GLN A 89 8.88 7.29 -3.61
N TRP A 90 8.61 7.13 -4.90
CA TRP A 90 8.29 5.82 -5.48
C TRP A 90 9.44 4.82 -5.29
N LEU A 91 10.67 5.21 -5.60
CA LEU A 91 11.84 4.33 -5.45
C LEU A 91 12.04 3.90 -3.99
N VAL A 92 11.97 4.83 -3.06
CA VAL A 92 12.13 4.54 -1.62
C VAL A 92 10.99 3.65 -1.13
N THR A 93 9.77 3.91 -1.55
CA THR A 93 8.60 3.12 -1.18
C THR A 93 8.67 1.70 -1.74
N MET A 94 8.98 1.54 -3.03
CA MET A 94 9.12 0.23 -3.66
C MET A 94 10.24 -0.59 -3.06
N GLU A 95 11.36 0.04 -2.72
CA GLU A 95 12.45 -0.61 -2.02
C GLU A 95 12.00 -1.12 -0.64
N ALA A 96 11.28 -0.31 0.12
CA ALA A 96 10.77 -0.70 1.43
C ALA A 96 9.79 -1.88 1.33
N VAL A 97 8.86 -1.85 0.39
CA VAL A 97 7.90 -2.93 0.15
C VAL A 97 8.61 -4.23 -0.24
N CYS A 98 9.52 -4.17 -1.19
CA CYS A 98 10.23 -5.34 -1.68
C CYS A 98 11.11 -5.96 -0.59
N ARG A 99 11.83 -5.14 0.18
CA ARG A 99 12.65 -5.60 1.29
C ARG A 99 11.81 -6.29 2.35
N ARG A 100 10.68 -5.70 2.74
CA ARG A 100 9.75 -6.31 3.68
C ARG A 100 9.22 -7.65 3.17
N ALA A 101 8.73 -7.69 1.94
CA ALA A 101 8.14 -8.89 1.34
C ALA A 101 9.16 -10.00 1.06
N ALA A 102 10.44 -9.66 0.89
CA ALA A 102 11.50 -10.62 0.66
C ALA A 102 12.01 -11.28 1.95
N SER A 103 11.89 -10.60 3.08
CA SER A 103 12.54 -11.04 4.34
C SER A 103 11.55 -11.44 5.43
N ALA A 104 10.86 -10.46 6.02
CA ALA A 104 10.01 -10.67 7.19
C ALA A 104 8.62 -11.22 6.85
N GLY A 105 8.12 -10.95 5.64
CA GLY A 105 6.77 -11.29 5.26
C GLY A 105 5.71 -10.50 6.04
N PHE A 106 4.49 -11.03 6.09
CA PHE A 106 3.33 -10.39 6.69
C PHE A 106 2.59 -11.37 7.60
N SER A 107 2.39 -10.99 8.84
CA SER A 107 1.59 -11.78 9.80
C SER A 107 0.09 -11.60 9.58
N ASN A 108 -0.33 -10.49 8.96
CA ASN A 108 -1.72 -10.20 8.60
C ASN A 108 -1.94 -10.34 7.11
N ASP A 109 -2.98 -11.10 6.72
CA ASP A 109 -3.36 -11.35 5.33
C ASP A 109 -4.87 -11.58 5.23
N VAL A 110 -5.65 -10.60 5.70
CA VAL A 110 -7.11 -10.72 5.82
C VAL A 110 -7.89 -9.75 4.94
N LEU A 111 -7.29 -8.60 4.59
CA LEU A 111 -8.02 -7.56 3.84
C LEU A 111 -8.28 -7.98 2.39
N GLY A 112 -7.38 -8.70 1.78
CA GLY A 112 -7.52 -9.15 0.40
C GLY A 112 -7.41 -8.03 -0.63
N LEU A 113 -7.40 -8.41 -1.90
CA LEU A 113 -7.37 -7.47 -3.03
C LEU A 113 -8.44 -7.82 -4.05
N ALA A 114 -8.88 -6.80 -4.78
CA ALA A 114 -9.79 -6.99 -5.91
C ALA A 114 -9.20 -7.95 -6.94
N ALA A 115 -10.05 -8.70 -7.64
CA ALA A 115 -9.64 -9.72 -8.60
C ALA A 115 -8.74 -9.19 -9.72
N GLY A 116 -8.85 -7.90 -10.07
CA GLY A 116 -8.00 -7.27 -11.10
C GLY A 116 -6.51 -7.26 -10.78
N PHE A 117 -6.12 -7.36 -9.52
CA PHE A 117 -4.72 -7.41 -9.11
C PHE A 117 -4.03 -8.74 -9.44
N GLU A 118 -4.81 -9.81 -9.65
CA GLU A 118 -4.25 -11.14 -9.93
C GLU A 118 -3.46 -11.16 -11.23
N ALA A 119 -3.92 -10.49 -12.28
CA ALA A 119 -3.19 -10.40 -13.55
C ALA A 119 -1.82 -9.71 -13.36
N GLU A 120 -1.75 -8.65 -12.58
CA GLU A 120 -0.50 -7.98 -12.27
C GLU A 120 0.43 -8.85 -11.42
N ARG A 121 -0.11 -9.57 -10.44
CA ARG A 121 0.68 -10.53 -9.64
C ARG A 121 1.30 -11.60 -10.54
N GLN A 122 0.53 -12.20 -11.44
CA GLN A 122 1.02 -13.19 -12.38
C GLN A 122 2.09 -12.61 -13.32
N ALA A 123 1.91 -11.40 -13.80
CA ALA A 123 2.89 -10.73 -14.66
C ALA A 123 4.22 -10.51 -13.93
N CYS A 124 4.18 -10.12 -12.66
CA CYS A 124 5.39 -9.98 -11.84
C CYS A 124 6.06 -11.34 -11.59
N LEU A 125 5.27 -12.38 -11.30
CA LEU A 125 5.78 -13.74 -11.12
C LEU A 125 6.48 -14.24 -12.38
N ASP A 126 5.90 -13.98 -13.56
CA ASP A 126 6.50 -14.33 -14.85
C ASP A 126 7.86 -13.64 -15.05
N LEU A 127 7.97 -12.35 -14.74
CA LEU A 127 9.25 -11.64 -14.82
C LEU A 127 10.32 -12.28 -13.94
N VAL A 128 9.97 -12.66 -12.72
CA VAL A 128 10.89 -13.34 -11.79
C VAL A 128 11.32 -14.69 -12.36
N ASN A 129 10.37 -15.50 -12.83
CA ASN A 129 10.64 -16.84 -13.36
C ASN A 129 11.49 -16.80 -14.64
N ARG A 130 11.42 -15.72 -15.39
CA ARG A 130 12.23 -15.50 -16.59
C ARG A 130 13.57 -14.82 -16.33
N GLY A 131 13.89 -14.54 -15.08
CA GLY A 131 15.13 -13.88 -14.70
C GLY A 131 15.26 -12.43 -15.17
N MET A 132 14.14 -11.72 -15.33
CA MET A 132 14.09 -10.36 -15.86
C MET A 132 14.08 -9.26 -14.80
N VAL A 133 14.28 -9.63 -13.54
CA VAL A 133 14.38 -8.65 -12.44
C VAL A 133 15.75 -7.99 -12.48
N ALA A 134 15.79 -6.66 -12.35
CA ALA A 134 17.04 -5.91 -12.34
C ALA A 134 17.91 -6.29 -11.13
N ASP A 135 19.23 -6.18 -11.29
CA ASP A 135 20.18 -6.46 -10.22
C ASP A 135 19.91 -5.59 -8.97
N GLU A 136 20.22 -6.15 -7.81
CA GLU A 136 20.10 -5.47 -6.51
C GLU A 136 18.66 -5.22 -6.02
N ILE A 137 17.64 -5.60 -6.79
CA ILE A 137 16.26 -5.52 -6.33
C ILE A 137 15.90 -6.77 -5.53
N ALA A 138 15.44 -6.58 -4.29
CA ALA A 138 14.90 -7.66 -3.48
C ALA A 138 13.57 -8.15 -4.08
N ILE A 139 13.46 -9.43 -4.37
CA ILE A 139 12.25 -10.00 -4.95
C ILE A 139 11.16 -10.07 -3.88
N PRO A 140 10.00 -9.41 -4.07
CA PRO A 140 8.94 -9.35 -3.07
C PRO A 140 8.12 -10.65 -3.05
N SER A 141 8.74 -11.75 -2.65
CA SER A 141 8.16 -13.10 -2.73
C SER A 141 6.84 -13.24 -1.99
N ALA A 142 6.68 -12.59 -0.84
CA ALA A 142 5.43 -12.64 -0.07
C ALA A 142 4.26 -11.99 -0.80
N ILE A 143 4.52 -11.07 -1.75
CA ILE A 143 3.47 -10.44 -2.56
C ILE A 143 3.15 -11.27 -3.79
N ILE A 144 4.17 -11.75 -4.51
CA ILE A 144 3.97 -12.31 -5.86
C ILE A 144 3.79 -13.83 -5.90
N ASN A 145 4.26 -14.57 -4.89
CA ASN A 145 4.23 -16.05 -4.93
C ASN A 145 2.90 -16.67 -4.52
N THR A 146 2.04 -15.92 -3.83
CA THR A 146 0.77 -16.44 -3.31
C THR A 146 -0.38 -15.50 -3.69
N PRO A 147 -1.49 -16.02 -4.22
CA PRO A 147 -2.69 -15.22 -4.47
C PRO A 147 -3.20 -14.53 -3.19
N PHE A 148 -3.87 -13.39 -3.36
CA PHE A 148 -4.50 -12.70 -2.25
C PHE A 148 -5.88 -13.27 -1.95
N PRO A 149 -6.33 -13.21 -0.67
CA PRO A 149 -7.72 -13.47 -0.35
C PRO A 149 -8.66 -12.51 -1.11
N PRO A 150 -9.96 -12.85 -1.22
CA PRO A 150 -10.95 -11.92 -1.77
C PRO A 150 -10.97 -10.60 -0.98
N GLU A 151 -11.16 -9.49 -1.70
CA GLU A 151 -11.26 -8.18 -1.08
C GLU A 151 -12.41 -8.11 -0.08
N GLN A 152 -12.09 -7.67 1.14
CA GLN A 152 -13.08 -7.51 2.20
C GLN A 152 -13.70 -6.12 2.14
N LYS A 153 -14.98 -6.02 2.56
CA LYS A 153 -15.62 -4.73 2.78
C LYS A 153 -14.98 -4.04 3.98
N LEU A 154 -14.44 -2.85 3.75
CA LEU A 154 -13.73 -2.09 4.77
C LEU A 154 -14.67 -1.09 5.45
N ARG A 155 -14.32 -0.74 6.69
CA ARG A 155 -15.02 0.29 7.44
C ARG A 155 -14.82 1.69 6.84
N TYR A 156 -13.64 1.94 6.29
CA TYR A 156 -13.24 3.23 5.76
C TYR A 156 -13.35 3.26 4.24
N PHE A 157 -13.42 4.46 3.68
CA PHE A 157 -13.33 4.67 2.24
C PHE A 157 -12.54 5.95 1.93
N VAL A 158 -12.13 6.11 0.69
CA VAL A 158 -11.35 7.26 0.22
C VAL A 158 -12.19 8.05 -0.76
N GLU A 159 -12.28 9.36 -0.53
CA GLU A 159 -12.93 10.33 -1.42
C GLU A 159 -12.00 11.53 -1.58
N ASP A 160 -11.65 11.86 -2.82
CA ASP A 160 -10.73 12.96 -3.16
C ASP A 160 -9.39 12.92 -2.39
N GLY A 161 -8.86 11.71 -2.14
CA GLY A 161 -7.60 11.52 -1.41
C GLY A 161 -7.71 11.70 0.11
N ILE A 162 -8.92 11.76 0.64
CA ILE A 162 -9.21 11.91 2.07
C ILE A 162 -9.88 10.64 2.57
N VAL A 163 -9.46 10.15 3.73
CA VAL A 163 -10.06 8.95 4.35
C VAL A 163 -11.23 9.36 5.23
N LEU A 164 -12.36 8.72 5.01
CA LEU A 164 -13.61 8.91 5.72
C LEU A 164 -14.07 7.58 6.33
N ASP A 165 -14.84 7.66 7.41
CA ASP A 165 -15.51 6.52 8.01
C ASP A 165 -16.91 6.36 7.42
N HIS A 166 -17.36 5.13 7.25
CA HIS A 166 -18.76 4.87 6.96
C HIS A 166 -19.61 5.23 8.18
N ASP A 167 -20.73 5.92 7.96
CA ASP A 167 -21.67 6.17 9.02
C ASP A 167 -22.20 4.84 9.57
N PRO A 168 -21.98 4.53 10.85
CA PRO A 168 -22.45 3.27 11.44
C PRO A 168 -23.97 3.14 11.42
N MET A 169 -24.70 4.25 11.26
CA MET A 169 -26.17 4.24 11.15
C MET A 169 -26.66 3.98 9.72
N ALA A 170 -25.78 3.94 8.74
CA ALA A 170 -26.10 3.65 7.35
C ALA A 170 -26.11 2.14 7.00
N PHE A 171 -25.89 1.28 7.98
CA PHE A 171 -25.86 -0.18 7.82
C PHE A 171 -27.02 -0.85 8.53
#